data_24a34a238085641dc4b6e9387aec4101
#
_entry.id   24a34a238085641dc4b6e9387aec4101
#
_cell.length_a   1.000
_cell.length_b   1.000
_cell.length_c   1.000
_cell.angle_alpha   90.00
_cell.angle_beta   90.00
_cell.angle_gamma   90.00
#
_symmetry.space_group_name_H-M   'P 1'
#
loop_
_entity.id
_entity.type
_entity.pdbx_description
1 polymer ?
#
loop_
_entity_poly.entity_id
_entity_poly.type
_entity_poly.pdbx_seq_one_letter_code
_entity_poly.pdbx_strand_id
1 'polypeptide(L)' 'MAEHFGYDLPSREAVDEIAARGASEGILLQGPVYAGPIVGYFCMLRDPDGNIVEFSHGQPINPRKLPA' A
#
# COMPACT_ATOMS: atom_id res chain seq x y z
N MET A 1 -18.03 5.80 5.84
CA MET A 1 -16.70 6.42 5.80
C MET A 1 -15.68 5.37 5.38
N ALA A 2 -14.80 5.71 4.45
CA ALA A 2 -13.75 4.80 4.01
C ALA A 2 -12.71 4.60 5.11
N GLU A 3 -12.24 3.38 5.26
CA GLU A 3 -11.16 3.07 6.20
C GLU A 3 -9.85 2.91 5.44
N HIS A 4 -8.75 3.00 6.17
CA HIS A 4 -7.41 2.87 5.62
C HIS A 4 -6.74 1.64 6.26
N PHE A 5 -6.40 0.67 5.42
CA PHE A 5 -5.71 -0.55 5.85
C PHE A 5 -4.29 -0.54 5.30
N GLY A 6 -3.35 -1.06 6.06
CA GLY A 6 -1.96 -1.13 5.65
C GLY A 6 -1.41 -2.54 5.71
N TYR A 7 -0.67 -2.93 4.67
CA TYR A 7 -0.03 -4.24 4.59
C TYR A 7 1.44 -4.07 4.20
N ASP A 8 2.29 -4.83 4.85
CA ASP A 8 3.71 -4.84 4.55
C ASP A 8 4.02 -5.99 3.59
N LEU A 9 4.74 -5.68 2.53
CA LEU A 9 5.10 -6.66 1.52
C LEU A 9 6.59 -6.97 1.60
N PRO A 10 7.00 -8.15 1.14
CA PRO A 10 8.39 -8.61 1.31
C PRO A 10 9.40 -7.89 0.43
N SER A 11 8.97 -7.17 -0.60
CA SER A 11 9.90 -6.53 -1.54
C SER A 11 9.23 -5.37 -2.27
N ARG A 12 10.06 -4.54 -2.91
CA ARG A 12 9.54 -3.48 -3.79
C ARG A 12 8.84 -4.08 -5.01
N GLU A 13 9.36 -5.18 -5.51
CA GLU A 13 8.75 -5.87 -6.66
C GLU A 13 7.33 -6.31 -6.33
N ALA A 14 7.07 -6.75 -5.10
CA ALA A 14 5.73 -7.12 -4.68
C ALA A 14 4.79 -5.90 -4.68
N VAL A 15 5.28 -4.74 -4.27
CA VAL A 15 4.51 -3.49 -4.35
C VAL A 15 4.22 -3.14 -5.80
N ASP A 16 5.23 -3.25 -6.67
CA ASP A 16 5.06 -2.96 -8.10
C ASP A 16 4.02 -3.87 -8.74
N GLU A 17 4.04 -5.16 -8.42
CA GLU A 17 3.08 -6.11 -8.97
C GLU A 17 1.66 -5.78 -8.57
N ILE A 18 1.44 -5.46 -7.30
CA ILE A 18 0.08 -5.16 -6.84
C ILE A 18 -0.39 -3.82 -7.40
N ALA A 19 0.51 -2.86 -7.55
CA ALA A 19 0.20 -1.58 -8.17
C ALA A 19 -0.19 -1.76 -9.65
N ALA A 20 0.55 -2.61 -10.38
CA ALA A 20 0.24 -2.88 -11.77
C ALA A 20 -1.14 -3.54 -11.93
N ARG A 21 -1.48 -4.46 -11.05
CA ARG A 21 -2.80 -5.10 -11.04
C ARG A 21 -3.89 -4.07 -10.72
N GLY A 22 -3.64 -3.23 -9.72
CA GLY A 22 -4.59 -2.17 -9.38
C GLY A 22 -4.81 -1.20 -10.52
N ALA A 23 -3.74 -0.84 -11.23
CA ALA A 23 -3.84 0.05 -12.39
C ALA A 23 -4.68 -0.59 -13.50
N SER A 24 -4.47 -1.88 -13.77
CA SER A 24 -5.22 -2.57 -14.81
C SER A 24 -6.70 -2.72 -14.47
N GLU A 25 -7.04 -2.72 -13.18
CA GLU A 25 -8.42 -2.80 -12.72
C GLU A 25 -9.04 -1.43 -12.45
N GLY A 26 -8.28 -0.34 -12.64
CA GLY A 26 -8.77 1.01 -12.44
C GLY A 26 -8.92 1.41 -10.98
N ILE A 27 -8.23 0.75 -10.07
CA ILE A 27 -8.35 1.02 -8.62
C ILE A 27 -7.06 1.54 -7.98
N LEU A 28 -6.02 1.78 -8.76
CA LEU A 28 -4.79 2.36 -8.23
C LEU A 28 -5.01 3.84 -7.94
N LEU A 29 -4.81 4.25 -6.70
CA LEU A 29 -4.99 5.63 -6.26
C LEU A 29 -3.68 6.41 -6.25
N GLN A 30 -2.58 5.78 -5.87
CA GLN A 30 -1.30 6.45 -5.75
C GLN A 30 -0.15 5.45 -5.80
N GLY A 31 0.98 5.89 -6.36
CA GLY A 31 2.23 5.13 -6.41
C GLY A 31 2.29 4.13 -7.55
N PRO A 32 3.28 3.25 -7.55
CA PRO A 32 4.26 3.08 -6.46
C PRO A 32 5.25 4.24 -6.39
N VAL A 33 5.64 4.61 -5.19
CA VAL A 33 6.57 5.72 -4.95
C VAL A 33 7.31 5.49 -3.63
N TYR A 34 8.58 5.95 -3.60
CA TYR A 34 9.34 5.95 -2.35
C TYR A 34 9.10 7.28 -1.64
N ALA A 35 8.62 7.22 -0.41
CA ALA A 35 8.24 8.39 0.37
C ALA A 35 9.11 8.59 1.60
N GLY A 36 10.36 8.19 1.54
CA GLY A 36 11.33 8.39 2.61
C GLY A 36 11.46 7.19 3.55
N PRO A 37 12.44 7.26 4.47
CA PRO A 37 12.79 6.10 5.30
C PRO A 37 11.72 5.67 6.29
N ILE A 38 10.79 6.57 6.63
CA ILE A 38 9.73 6.23 7.56
C ILE A 38 8.55 5.57 6.85
N VAL A 39 8.13 6.12 5.72
CA VAL A 39 7.00 5.59 4.96
C VAL A 39 7.41 4.42 4.07
N GLY A 40 8.59 4.51 3.45
CA GLY A 40 9.10 3.48 2.57
C GLY A 40 8.52 3.57 1.16
N TYR A 41 8.56 2.44 0.46
CA TYR A 41 8.07 2.31 -0.91
C TYR A 41 6.65 1.77 -0.86
N PHE A 42 5.69 2.48 -1.45
CA PHE A 42 4.30 2.12 -1.26
C PHE A 42 3.40 2.44 -2.46
N CYS A 43 2.23 1.83 -2.46
CA CYS A 43 1.14 2.23 -3.34
C CYS A 43 -0.17 2.17 -2.56
N MET A 44 -1.19 2.85 -3.07
CA MET A 44 -2.52 2.84 -2.48
C MET A 44 -3.55 2.43 -3.52
N LEU A 45 -4.44 1.53 -3.13
CA LEU A 45 -5.52 1.04 -3.96
C LEU A 45 -6.85 1.27 -3.26
N ARG A 46 -7.93 1.25 -4.04
CA ARG A 46 -9.28 1.28 -3.49
C ARG A 46 -9.87 -0.12 -3.56
N ASP A 47 -10.46 -0.57 -2.44
CA ASP A 47 -11.15 -1.85 -2.44
C ASP A 47 -12.61 -1.68 -2.95
N PRO A 48 -13.35 -2.78 -3.17
CA PRO A 48 -14.72 -2.69 -3.68
C PRO A 48 -15.68 -1.91 -2.78
N ASP A 49 -15.39 -1.82 -1.48
CA ASP A 49 -16.21 -1.10 -0.53
C ASP A 49 -15.82 0.37 -0.40
N GLY A 50 -14.84 0.82 -1.18
CA GLY A 50 -14.39 2.20 -1.17
C GLY A 50 -13.33 2.50 -0.13
N ASN A 51 -12.81 1.49 0.55
CA ASN A 51 -11.74 1.67 1.53
C ASN A 51 -10.40 1.83 0.83
N ILE A 52 -9.49 2.57 1.47
CA ILE A 52 -8.13 2.74 0.97
C ILE A 52 -7.26 1.64 1.56
N VAL A 53 -6.52 0.94 0.69
CA VAL A 53 -5.60 -0.11 1.09
C VAL A 53 -4.19 0.31 0.67
N GLU A 54 -3.29 0.40 1.63
CA GLU A 54 -1.89 0.74 1.40
C GLU A 54 -1.04 -0.53 1.43
N PHE A 55 -0.21 -0.69 0.41
CA PHE A 55 0.79 -1.76 0.36
C PHE A 55 2.17 -1.12 0.35
N SER A 56 3.04 -1.57 1.25
CA SER A 56 4.34 -0.92 1.44
C SER A 56 5.46 -1.92 1.71
N HIS A 57 6.69 -1.45 1.49
CA HIS A 57 7.89 -2.19 1.82
C HIS A 57 8.93 -1.21 2.35
N GLY A 58 9.62 -1.59 3.43
CA GLY A 58 10.68 -0.79 3.98
C GLY A 58 10.27 0.21 5.05
N GLN A 59 9.05 0.10 5.57
CA GLN A 59 8.65 0.90 6.73
C GLN A 59 9.25 0.29 7.99
N PRO A 60 10.03 1.05 8.77
CA PRO A 60 10.58 0.51 10.01
C PRO A 60 9.50 0.25 11.06
N ILE A 61 8.45 1.08 11.08
CA ILE A 61 7.33 0.91 12.00
C ILE A 61 6.06 1.24 11.26
N ASN A 62 5.07 0.36 11.37
CA ASN A 62 3.74 0.63 10.82
C ASN A 62 2.72 0.36 11.93
N PRO A 63 2.12 1.41 12.51
CA PRO A 63 1.18 1.24 13.63
C PRO A 63 0.01 0.32 13.33
N ARG A 64 -0.43 0.25 12.07
CA ARG A 64 -1.55 -0.61 11.69
C ARG A 64 -1.22 -2.09 11.69
N LYS A 65 0.07 -2.42 11.75
CA LYS A 65 0.55 -3.81 11.73
C LYS A 65 1.09 -4.26 13.06
N LEU A 66 1.10 -3.38 14.04
CA LEU A 66 1.53 -3.75 15.38
C LEU A 66 0.47 -4.66 16.01
N PRO A 67 0.91 -5.65 16.81
CA PRO A 67 -0.04 -6.47 17.55
C PRO A 67 -0.92 -5.61 18.42
N ALA A 68 -2.17 -5.94 18.48
CA ALA A 68 -3.11 -5.23 19.32
C ALA A 68 -2.80 -5.48 20.80
#